data_1c38ff70afbdd78e8fbbeab504352452
#
_entry.id   1c38ff70afbdd78e8fbbeab504352452
#
_cell.length_a   1.000
_cell.length_b   1.000
_cell.length_c   1.000
_cell.angle_alpha   90.00
_cell.angle_beta   90.00
_cell.angle_gamma   90.00
#
_symmetry.space_group_name_H-M   'P 1'
#
loop_
_entity.id
_entity.type
_entity.pdbx_description
1 polymer ?
#
loop_
_entity_poly.entity_id
_entity_poly.type
_entity_poly.pdbx_seq_one_letter_code
_entity_poly.pdbx_strand_id
1 'polypeptide(L)'
;MGALAALMCLGAAPAPPGVALDVLLAETPAPRLADYRLFNDAAGLHPNAGLTPYALNTPLFTDYAEKSRLVYLPPGTRARYRADGALDFPVGTALVKSFAYPADLRRPDEKVRRLETRLLIRKKAGWAAYAYAWNADQTEAVLKRAGARFDVSFIDDRGQKRTVEYAVPNQNQCKECHQLSRQIAPIGPKARNLNGNFAYAGETENQLVHWTRLGLLTGAPKPG
;
A
#
# COMPACT_ATOMS: atom_id res chain seq x y z
N MET A 1 -7.62 61.01 13.14
CA MET A 1 -6.95 60.09 12.19
C MET A 1 -7.09 58.69 12.72
N GLY A 2 -8.07 57.92 12.23
CA GLY A 2 -8.33 56.55 12.64
C GLY A 2 -7.69 55.62 11.64
N ALA A 3 -6.76 54.75 12.10
CA ALA A 3 -6.16 53.72 11.29
C ALA A 3 -7.10 52.49 11.26
N LEU A 4 -7.62 52.18 10.08
CA LEU A 4 -8.40 50.98 9.84
C LEU A 4 -7.40 49.82 9.66
N ALA A 5 -7.31 48.93 10.63
CA ALA A 5 -6.56 47.69 10.50
C ALA A 5 -7.37 46.68 9.64
N ALA A 6 -6.91 46.41 8.43
CA ALA A 6 -7.47 45.39 7.59
C ALA A 6 -7.04 43.98 8.11
N LEU A 7 -7.99 43.26 8.67
CA LEU A 7 -7.81 41.88 9.09
C LEU A 7 -7.77 40.97 7.81
N MET A 8 -6.58 40.61 7.37
CA MET A 8 -6.44 39.60 6.30
C MET A 8 -6.81 38.21 6.87
N CYS A 9 -7.98 37.71 6.53
CA CYS A 9 -8.31 36.31 6.71
C CYS A 9 -7.40 35.48 5.80
N LEU A 10 -6.37 34.87 6.37
CA LEU A 10 -5.66 33.79 5.70
C LEU A 10 -6.66 32.60 5.53
N GLY A 11 -7.24 32.49 4.36
CA GLY A 11 -8.02 31.33 3.99
C GLY A 11 -7.12 30.08 4.08
N ALA A 12 -7.52 29.09 4.90
CA ALA A 12 -6.85 27.80 4.94
C ALA A 12 -6.87 27.21 3.52
N ALA A 13 -5.70 26.75 3.04
CA ALA A 13 -5.62 26.05 1.78
C ALA A 13 -6.58 24.85 1.81
N PRO A 14 -7.32 24.56 0.73
CA PRO A 14 -8.22 23.42 0.69
C PRO A 14 -7.43 22.15 0.98
N ALA A 15 -7.99 21.29 1.85
CA ALA A 15 -7.38 20.00 2.15
C ALA A 15 -7.12 19.22 0.84
N PRO A 16 -5.99 18.51 0.71
CA PRO A 16 -5.70 17.76 -0.50
C PRO A 16 -6.84 16.76 -0.75
N PRO A 17 -7.25 16.56 -2.01
CA PRO A 17 -8.34 15.68 -2.34
C PRO A 17 -8.03 14.25 -1.87
N GLY A 18 -8.95 13.57 -1.19
CA GLY A 18 -8.81 12.19 -0.74
C GLY A 18 -8.62 11.20 -1.88
N VAL A 19 -8.49 9.91 -1.55
CA VAL A 19 -8.36 8.79 -2.50
C VAL A 19 -9.47 8.86 -3.56
N ALA A 20 -9.10 8.69 -4.83
CA ALA A 20 -10.01 8.71 -5.97
C ALA A 20 -10.79 7.39 -6.07
N LEU A 21 -11.90 7.28 -5.33
CA LEU A 21 -12.71 6.07 -5.28
C LEU A 21 -13.33 5.72 -6.64
N ASP A 22 -13.71 6.70 -7.43
CA ASP A 22 -14.18 6.56 -8.80
C ASP A 22 -13.14 5.89 -9.70
N VAL A 23 -11.87 6.33 -9.60
CA VAL A 23 -10.74 5.73 -10.33
C VAL A 23 -10.44 4.31 -9.83
N LEU A 24 -10.51 4.07 -8.50
CA LEU A 24 -10.37 2.71 -7.95
C LEU A 24 -11.44 1.77 -8.50
N LEU A 25 -12.65 2.24 -8.68
CA LEU A 25 -13.79 1.43 -9.14
C LEU A 25 -13.92 1.36 -10.67
N ALA A 26 -13.21 2.20 -11.43
CA ALA A 26 -13.25 2.19 -12.89
C ALA A 26 -12.86 0.81 -13.45
N GLU A 27 -13.50 0.35 -14.50
CA GLU A 27 -13.23 -0.95 -15.12
C GLU A 27 -11.79 -1.04 -15.63
N THR A 28 -11.32 0.01 -16.29
CA THR A 28 -9.95 0.13 -16.78
C THR A 28 -9.05 0.69 -15.69
N PRO A 29 -7.88 0.07 -15.41
CA PRO A 29 -6.92 0.64 -14.47
C PRO A 29 -6.35 1.95 -14.99
N ALA A 30 -6.12 2.89 -14.07
CA ALA A 30 -5.46 4.14 -14.40
C ALA A 30 -4.03 3.91 -14.94
N PRO A 31 -3.55 4.71 -15.89
CA PRO A 31 -2.21 4.56 -16.45
C PRO A 31 -1.10 4.88 -15.45
N ARG A 32 -1.36 5.78 -14.47
CA ARG A 32 -0.40 6.21 -13.47
C ARG A 32 -0.91 5.91 -12.06
N LEU A 33 0.01 5.56 -11.15
CA LEU A 33 -0.31 5.33 -9.74
C LEU A 33 -0.89 6.59 -9.08
N ALA A 34 -0.39 7.76 -9.46
CA ALA A 34 -0.83 9.05 -8.94
C ALA A 34 -2.33 9.33 -9.20
N ASP A 35 -2.90 8.79 -10.27
CA ASP A 35 -4.31 9.00 -10.63
C ASP A 35 -5.28 8.46 -9.55
N TYR A 36 -4.86 7.47 -8.75
CA TYR A 36 -5.64 6.95 -7.63
C TYR A 36 -5.61 7.83 -6.39
N ARG A 37 -4.70 8.80 -6.32
CA ARG A 37 -4.47 9.67 -5.15
C ARG A 37 -4.27 8.88 -3.84
N LEU A 38 -3.54 7.75 -3.91
CA LEU A 38 -3.20 6.96 -2.74
C LEU A 38 -2.08 7.61 -1.89
N PHE A 39 -1.34 8.54 -2.48
CA PHE A 39 -0.26 9.27 -1.85
C PHE A 39 -0.44 10.78 -2.04
N ASN A 40 0.05 11.56 -1.08
CA ASN A 40 0.01 13.02 -1.12
C ASN A 40 1.15 13.64 -1.90
N ASP A 41 2.15 12.84 -2.27
CA ASP A 41 3.34 13.27 -3.00
C ASP A 41 3.62 12.38 -4.21
N ALA A 42 4.31 12.95 -5.19
CA ALA A 42 4.66 12.24 -6.43
C ALA A 42 5.63 11.07 -6.18
N ALA A 43 6.42 11.14 -5.11
CA ALA A 43 7.37 10.10 -4.74
C ALA A 43 6.73 8.90 -4.02
N GLY A 44 5.43 8.95 -3.67
CA GLY A 44 4.73 7.86 -3.00
C GLY A 44 5.24 7.55 -1.59
N LEU A 45 5.70 8.59 -0.89
CA LEU A 45 6.25 8.47 0.47
C LEU A 45 5.19 8.67 1.54
N HIS A 46 4.28 9.61 1.31
CA HIS A 46 3.29 10.04 2.28
C HIS A 46 1.90 9.53 1.88
N PRO A 47 1.38 8.52 2.58
CA PRO A 47 0.03 8.02 2.32
C PRO A 47 -1.01 9.13 2.46
N ASN A 48 -2.00 9.14 1.58
CA ASN A 48 -3.14 10.03 1.69
C ASN A 48 -4.04 9.63 2.87
N ALA A 49 -4.88 10.54 3.32
CA ALA A 49 -5.85 10.29 4.38
C ALA A 49 -6.71 9.04 4.07
N GLY A 50 -6.97 8.23 5.09
CA GLY A 50 -7.74 6.99 4.98
C GLY A 50 -6.93 5.75 4.62
N LEU A 51 -5.61 5.87 4.35
CA LEU A 51 -4.74 4.72 4.24
C LEU A 51 -4.11 4.39 5.60
N THR A 52 -4.16 3.12 5.97
CA THR A 52 -3.58 2.61 7.22
C THR A 52 -2.43 1.66 6.89
N PRO A 53 -1.22 1.86 7.45
CA PRO A 53 -0.11 0.95 7.28
C PRO A 53 -0.35 -0.35 8.03
N TYR A 54 0.21 -1.46 7.50
CA TYR A 54 0.19 -2.75 8.16
C TYR A 54 1.38 -3.63 7.76
N ALA A 55 1.68 -4.62 8.59
CA ALA A 55 2.66 -5.66 8.32
C ALA A 55 2.03 -7.05 8.35
N LEU A 56 2.78 -8.05 7.93
CA LEU A 56 2.40 -9.45 8.03
C LEU A 56 3.40 -10.18 8.94
N ASN A 57 2.92 -11.01 9.86
CA ASN A 57 3.78 -11.82 10.73
C ASN A 57 4.70 -12.77 9.93
N THR A 58 4.23 -13.22 8.76
CA THR A 58 4.98 -14.11 7.86
C THR A 58 5.09 -13.47 6.47
N PRO A 59 5.98 -12.48 6.29
CA PRO A 59 6.19 -11.86 4.98
C PRO A 59 6.87 -12.84 4.03
N LEU A 60 6.41 -12.89 2.79
CA LEU A 60 7.06 -13.67 1.73
C LEU A 60 8.39 -13.02 1.35
N PHE A 61 9.46 -13.83 1.23
CA PHE A 61 10.74 -13.36 0.69
C PHE A 61 10.56 -12.90 -0.77
N THR A 62 11.26 -11.85 -1.16
CA THR A 62 11.27 -11.31 -2.52
C THR A 62 12.64 -10.66 -2.76
N ASP A 63 13.64 -11.47 -3.06
CA ASP A 63 14.97 -11.04 -3.49
C ASP A 63 15.56 -9.86 -2.68
N TYR A 64 15.42 -9.88 -1.35
CA TYR A 64 15.84 -8.83 -0.40
C TYR A 64 15.07 -7.49 -0.49
N ALA A 65 14.07 -7.37 -1.34
CA ALA A 65 13.28 -6.14 -1.41
C ALA A 65 12.55 -5.85 -0.09
N GLU A 66 12.69 -4.64 0.41
CA GLU A 66 11.87 -4.10 1.49
C GLU A 66 10.42 -3.92 1.01
N LYS A 67 9.48 -4.12 1.93
CA LYS A 67 8.05 -4.10 1.59
C LYS A 67 7.26 -3.25 2.55
N SER A 68 6.70 -2.15 2.07
CA SER A 68 5.66 -1.41 2.77
C SER A 68 4.27 -1.83 2.29
N ARG A 69 3.28 -1.75 3.19
CA ARG A 69 1.89 -2.10 2.90
C ARG A 69 0.94 -1.10 3.51
N LEU A 70 -0.09 -0.76 2.73
CA LEU A 70 -1.17 0.11 3.17
C LEU A 70 -2.50 -0.52 2.79
N VAL A 71 -3.52 -0.25 3.60
CA VAL A 71 -4.91 -0.58 3.28
C VAL A 71 -5.74 0.70 3.25
N TYR A 72 -6.57 0.81 2.23
CA TYR A 72 -7.64 1.80 2.13
C TYR A 72 -8.98 1.09 2.14
N LEU A 73 -9.89 1.54 2.98
CA LEU A 73 -11.31 1.19 2.93
C LEU A 73 -12.11 2.46 2.64
N PRO A 74 -13.15 2.39 1.77
CA PRO A 74 -14.02 3.53 1.54
C PRO A 74 -14.64 4.04 2.85
N PRO A 75 -14.81 5.34 3.03
CA PRO A 75 -15.41 5.93 4.23
C PRO A 75 -16.75 5.25 4.59
N GLY A 76 -16.95 4.98 5.87
CA GLY A 76 -18.16 4.33 6.39
C GLY A 76 -18.22 2.81 6.17
N THR A 77 -17.24 2.21 5.49
CA THR A 77 -17.18 0.75 5.28
C THR A 77 -16.18 0.09 6.25
N ARG A 78 -16.32 -1.22 6.43
CA ARG A 78 -15.48 -2.02 7.35
C ARG A 78 -15.16 -3.36 6.73
N ALA A 79 -13.95 -3.85 6.95
CA ALA A 79 -13.63 -5.24 6.72
C ALA A 79 -14.30 -6.10 7.81
N ARG A 80 -14.65 -7.35 7.47
CA ARG A 80 -15.19 -8.30 8.42
C ARG A 80 -14.11 -9.33 8.78
N TYR A 81 -13.97 -9.60 10.06
CA TYR A 81 -13.10 -10.64 10.56
C TYR A 81 -13.53 -12.02 10.02
N ARG A 82 -12.53 -12.81 9.67
CA ARG A 82 -12.68 -14.23 9.37
C ARG A 82 -11.58 -15.00 10.11
N ALA A 83 -11.96 -16.04 10.82
CA ALA A 83 -11.00 -16.92 11.48
C ALA A 83 -10.12 -17.64 10.44
N ASP A 84 -10.74 -18.05 9.33
CA ASP A 84 -10.09 -18.75 8.24
C ASP A 84 -10.01 -17.86 6.99
N GLY A 85 -8.85 -17.85 6.35
CA GLY A 85 -8.64 -17.10 5.12
C GLY A 85 -8.35 -15.61 5.32
N ALA A 86 -8.47 -14.82 4.27
CA ALA A 86 -8.33 -13.38 4.30
C ALA A 86 -9.56 -12.73 4.93
N LEU A 87 -9.39 -11.53 5.50
CA LEU A 87 -10.52 -10.71 5.93
C LEU A 87 -11.48 -10.46 4.74
N ASP A 88 -12.76 -10.30 5.05
CA ASP A 88 -13.75 -9.98 4.02
C ASP A 88 -13.82 -8.46 3.84
N PHE A 89 -13.30 -7.99 2.71
CA PHE A 89 -13.14 -6.58 2.41
C PHE A 89 -14.29 -6.03 1.56
N PRO A 90 -14.80 -4.83 1.86
CA PRO A 90 -15.85 -4.18 1.07
C PRO A 90 -15.36 -3.77 -0.32
N VAL A 91 -16.30 -3.59 -1.25
CA VAL A 91 -16.02 -3.02 -2.57
C VAL A 91 -15.42 -1.62 -2.42
N GLY A 92 -14.40 -1.31 -3.22
CA GLY A 92 -13.63 -0.07 -3.15
C GLY A 92 -12.38 -0.16 -2.26
N THR A 93 -12.17 -1.27 -1.54
CA THR A 93 -10.93 -1.49 -0.80
C THR A 93 -9.74 -1.55 -1.76
N ALA A 94 -8.65 -0.89 -1.39
CA ALA A 94 -7.34 -1.05 -2.05
C ALA A 94 -6.30 -1.55 -1.05
N LEU A 95 -5.63 -2.65 -1.40
CA LEU A 95 -4.42 -3.12 -0.73
C LEU A 95 -3.24 -2.68 -1.57
N VAL A 96 -2.36 -1.89 -0.97
CA VAL A 96 -1.19 -1.30 -1.62
C VAL A 96 0.05 -1.99 -1.07
N LYS A 97 0.96 -2.42 -1.95
CA LYS A 97 2.23 -3.03 -1.56
C LYS A 97 3.35 -2.46 -2.42
N SER A 98 4.26 -1.71 -1.80
CA SER A 98 5.43 -1.17 -2.47
C SER A 98 6.66 -2.02 -2.17
N PHE A 99 7.54 -2.14 -3.16
CA PHE A 99 8.81 -2.85 -3.10
C PHE A 99 9.94 -1.87 -3.36
N ALA A 100 10.93 -1.88 -2.48
CA ALA A 100 12.03 -0.95 -2.52
C ALA A 100 13.34 -1.61 -2.10
N TYR A 101 14.45 -0.99 -2.47
CA TYR A 101 15.79 -1.37 -2.02
C TYR A 101 16.48 -0.14 -1.45
N PRO A 102 16.94 -0.17 -0.20
CA PRO A 102 17.94 0.76 0.28
C PRO A 102 19.26 0.48 -0.43
N ALA A 103 20.13 1.47 -0.57
CA ALA A 103 21.46 1.27 -1.13
C ALA A 103 22.32 0.33 -0.26
N ASP A 104 22.01 0.26 1.03
CA ASP A 104 22.66 -0.58 2.03
C ASP A 104 21.60 -1.12 3.01
N LEU A 105 21.42 -2.44 3.09
CA LEU A 105 20.43 -3.07 3.97
C LEU A 105 20.67 -2.80 5.46
N ARG A 106 21.91 -2.41 5.85
CA ARG A 106 22.26 -2.01 7.22
C ARG A 106 21.77 -0.60 7.56
N ARG A 107 21.32 0.16 6.53
CA ARG A 107 20.77 1.51 6.62
C ARG A 107 19.47 1.59 5.80
N PRO A 108 18.39 0.93 6.27
CA PRO A 108 17.19 0.69 5.47
C PRO A 108 16.43 1.96 5.08
N ASP A 109 16.66 3.07 5.79
CA ASP A 109 15.98 4.34 5.55
C ASP A 109 16.78 5.29 4.64
N GLU A 110 18.01 4.90 4.24
CA GLU A 110 18.88 5.75 3.43
C GLU A 110 18.90 5.34 1.96
N LYS A 111 18.80 6.33 1.06
CA LYS A 111 18.89 6.14 -0.41
C LYS A 111 18.00 5.01 -0.92
N VAL A 112 16.76 5.00 -0.46
CA VAL A 112 15.76 3.99 -0.81
C VAL A 112 15.26 4.22 -2.23
N ARG A 113 15.40 3.22 -3.10
CA ARG A 113 14.86 3.19 -4.46
C ARG A 113 13.63 2.31 -4.52
N ARG A 114 12.46 2.87 -4.78
CA ARG A 114 11.26 2.09 -5.08
C ARG A 114 11.32 1.56 -6.50
N LEU A 115 10.94 0.31 -6.68
CA LEU A 115 10.89 -0.34 -7.98
C LEU A 115 9.46 -0.52 -8.45
N GLU A 116 8.57 -0.91 -7.53
CA GLU A 116 7.22 -1.32 -7.87
C GLU A 116 6.24 -0.98 -6.75
N THR A 117 5.02 -0.62 -7.14
CA THR A 117 3.85 -0.60 -6.26
C THR A 117 2.75 -1.46 -6.88
N ARG A 118 2.31 -2.49 -6.16
CA ARG A 118 1.18 -3.36 -6.54
C ARG A 118 -0.09 -2.92 -5.85
N LEU A 119 -1.17 -2.94 -6.60
CA LEU A 119 -2.52 -2.72 -6.10
C LEU A 119 -3.34 -3.99 -6.24
N LEU A 120 -4.03 -4.40 -5.16
CA LEU A 120 -5.17 -5.28 -5.20
C LEU A 120 -6.41 -4.43 -4.86
N ILE A 121 -7.33 -4.32 -5.81
CA ILE A 121 -8.52 -3.48 -5.67
C ILE A 121 -9.77 -4.36 -5.67
N ARG A 122 -10.61 -4.24 -4.63
CA ARG A 122 -11.89 -4.95 -4.55
C ARG A 122 -12.93 -4.22 -5.39
N LYS A 123 -13.21 -4.73 -6.56
CA LYS A 123 -14.26 -4.24 -7.46
C LYS A 123 -15.55 -5.02 -7.26
N LYS A 124 -16.66 -4.58 -7.86
CA LYS A 124 -17.95 -5.30 -7.82
C LYS A 124 -17.83 -6.74 -8.34
N ALA A 125 -17.10 -6.93 -9.44
CA ALA A 125 -16.88 -8.24 -10.06
C ALA A 125 -15.85 -9.14 -9.34
N GLY A 126 -15.14 -8.63 -8.32
CA GLY A 126 -14.07 -9.38 -7.65
C GLY A 126 -12.83 -8.53 -7.40
N TRP A 127 -11.71 -9.18 -7.11
CA TRP A 127 -10.43 -8.51 -6.96
C TRP A 127 -9.72 -8.32 -8.31
N ALA A 128 -9.12 -7.15 -8.49
CA ALA A 128 -8.27 -6.85 -9.62
C ALA A 128 -6.84 -6.54 -9.14
N ALA A 129 -5.84 -7.05 -9.86
CA ALA A 129 -4.42 -6.89 -9.51
C ALA A 129 -3.70 -6.05 -10.58
N TYR A 130 -2.92 -5.06 -10.16
CA TYR A 130 -2.16 -4.17 -11.04
C TYR A 130 -0.77 -3.92 -10.49
N ALA A 131 0.22 -3.84 -11.37
CA ALA A 131 1.60 -3.51 -11.05
C ALA A 131 2.02 -2.20 -11.71
N TYR A 132 2.59 -1.30 -10.92
CA TYR A 132 3.10 0.01 -11.33
C TYR A 132 4.59 0.06 -11.07
N ALA A 133 5.39 0.30 -12.12
CA ALA A 133 6.84 0.43 -11.98
C ALA A 133 7.23 1.91 -11.86
N TRP A 134 8.09 2.20 -10.88
CA TRP A 134 8.64 3.52 -10.64
C TRP A 134 9.71 3.88 -11.67
N ASN A 135 9.72 5.13 -12.12
CA ASN A 135 10.78 5.67 -12.95
C ASN A 135 12.09 5.86 -12.14
N ALA A 136 13.20 6.10 -12.84
CA ALA A 136 14.50 6.27 -12.18
C ALA A 136 14.52 7.47 -11.22
N ASP A 137 13.83 8.55 -11.58
CA ASP A 137 13.79 9.79 -10.81
C ASP A 137 12.85 9.71 -9.59
N GLN A 138 12.16 8.59 -9.40
CA GLN A 138 11.23 8.36 -8.28
C GLN A 138 10.08 9.37 -8.20
N THR A 139 9.65 9.91 -9.35
CA THR A 139 8.60 10.94 -9.46
C THR A 139 7.28 10.41 -9.98
N GLU A 140 7.31 9.23 -10.65
CA GLU A 140 6.11 8.63 -11.23
C GLU A 140 6.21 7.11 -11.24
N ALA A 141 5.07 6.44 -11.05
CA ALA A 141 4.92 5.00 -11.27
C ALA A 141 3.84 4.74 -12.31
N VAL A 142 4.18 3.98 -13.36
CA VAL A 142 3.30 3.71 -14.50
C VAL A 142 2.92 2.24 -14.58
N LEU A 143 1.71 1.97 -15.06
CA LEU A 143 1.14 0.63 -15.21
C LEU A 143 2.01 -0.24 -16.13
N LYS A 144 2.39 -1.43 -15.67
CA LYS A 144 3.16 -2.44 -16.41
C LYS A 144 2.37 -3.72 -16.64
N ARG A 145 1.56 -3.77 -17.69
CA ARG A 145 0.77 -4.98 -18.01
C ARG A 145 1.64 -6.16 -18.42
N ALA A 146 2.71 -5.90 -19.15
CA ALA A 146 3.68 -6.90 -19.59
C ALA A 146 4.78 -7.22 -18.56
N GLY A 147 4.75 -6.54 -17.40
CA GLY A 147 5.82 -6.59 -16.42
C GLY A 147 7.00 -5.68 -16.78
N ALA A 148 8.06 -5.75 -15.98
CA ALA A 148 9.33 -5.06 -16.21
C ALA A 148 10.46 -5.81 -15.51
N ARG A 149 11.73 -5.51 -15.85
CA ARG A 149 12.92 -6.03 -15.17
C ARG A 149 13.87 -4.90 -14.85
N PHE A 150 14.53 -5.00 -13.71
CA PHE A 150 15.50 -4.01 -13.24
C PHE A 150 16.71 -4.70 -12.62
N ASP A 151 17.89 -4.32 -13.03
CA ASP A 151 19.09 -4.66 -12.27
C ASP A 151 19.18 -3.75 -11.04
N VAL A 152 19.30 -4.35 -9.88
CA VAL A 152 19.38 -3.64 -8.60
C VAL A 152 20.64 -4.07 -7.88
N SER A 153 21.53 -3.11 -7.61
CA SER A 153 22.73 -3.31 -6.80
C SER A 153 22.55 -2.67 -5.43
N PHE A 154 22.92 -3.39 -4.39
CA PHE A 154 22.85 -2.93 -3.00
C PHE A 154 23.96 -3.59 -2.18
N ILE A 155 24.18 -3.10 -0.96
CA ILE A 155 25.05 -3.74 0.04
C ILE A 155 24.14 -4.57 0.97
N ASP A 156 24.48 -5.85 1.14
CA ASP A 156 23.74 -6.74 2.01
C ASP A 156 24.07 -6.51 3.51
N ASP A 157 23.38 -7.25 4.39
CA ASP A 157 23.55 -7.20 5.85
C ASP A 157 24.96 -7.59 6.31
N ARG A 158 25.70 -8.31 5.48
CA ARG A 158 27.11 -8.69 5.70
C ARG A 158 28.11 -7.68 5.11
N GLY A 159 27.64 -6.59 4.53
CA GLY A 159 28.48 -5.57 3.90
C GLY A 159 28.99 -5.94 2.50
N GLN A 160 28.43 -6.99 1.88
CA GLN A 160 28.82 -7.44 0.54
C GLN A 160 27.95 -6.80 -0.52
N LYS A 161 28.55 -6.40 -1.63
CA LYS A 161 27.82 -5.92 -2.79
C LYS A 161 27.04 -7.07 -3.45
N ARG A 162 25.75 -6.90 -3.61
CA ARG A 162 24.84 -7.80 -4.34
C ARG A 162 24.28 -7.11 -5.57
N THR A 163 23.99 -7.90 -6.59
CA THR A 163 23.17 -7.48 -7.73
C THR A 163 22.14 -8.54 -7.99
N VAL A 164 20.88 -8.14 -8.10
CA VAL A 164 19.75 -9.01 -8.41
C VAL A 164 18.98 -8.45 -9.61
N GLU A 165 18.49 -9.33 -10.47
CA GLU A 165 17.51 -8.97 -11.49
C GLU A 165 16.12 -9.00 -10.84
N TYR A 166 15.56 -7.84 -10.52
CA TYR A 166 14.23 -7.72 -9.97
C TYR A 166 13.17 -7.75 -11.08
N ALA A 167 12.20 -8.65 -10.97
CA ALA A 167 11.13 -8.79 -11.94
C ALA A 167 9.80 -8.24 -11.41
N VAL A 168 9.26 -7.21 -12.06
CA VAL A 168 7.86 -6.80 -11.91
C VAL A 168 6.99 -7.81 -12.65
N PRO A 169 6.03 -8.49 -12.00
CA PRO A 169 5.22 -9.50 -12.65
C PRO A 169 4.30 -8.89 -13.71
N ASN A 170 4.03 -9.63 -14.75
CA ASN A 170 2.97 -9.30 -15.68
C ASN A 170 1.57 -9.60 -15.07
N GLN A 171 0.51 -9.16 -15.73
CA GLN A 171 -0.85 -9.28 -15.21
C GLN A 171 -1.30 -10.75 -15.01
N ASN A 172 -0.79 -11.70 -15.79
CA ASN A 172 -1.11 -13.12 -15.63
C ASN A 172 -0.40 -13.72 -14.42
N GLN A 173 0.87 -13.39 -14.22
CA GLN A 173 1.65 -13.83 -13.06
C GLN A 173 1.06 -13.34 -11.71
N CYS A 174 0.38 -12.21 -11.67
CA CYS A 174 -0.35 -11.79 -10.47
C CYS A 174 -1.42 -12.81 -10.06
N LYS A 175 -2.07 -13.47 -11.03
CA LYS A 175 -3.10 -14.49 -10.76
C LYS A 175 -2.50 -15.76 -10.17
N GLU A 176 -1.30 -16.18 -10.58
CA GLU A 176 -0.65 -17.40 -10.10
C GLU A 176 -0.49 -17.40 -8.57
N CYS A 177 -0.06 -16.27 -8.00
CA CYS A 177 0.13 -16.11 -6.55
C CYS A 177 -1.15 -15.72 -5.80
N HIS A 178 -2.07 -15.01 -6.45
CA HIS A 178 -3.27 -14.43 -5.84
C HIS A 178 -4.55 -15.16 -6.25
N GLN A 179 -4.48 -16.43 -6.65
CA GLN A 179 -5.66 -17.20 -7.04
C GLN A 179 -6.17 -18.06 -5.88
N LEU A 180 -7.45 -17.91 -5.58
CA LEU A 180 -8.22 -18.81 -4.72
C LEU A 180 -9.51 -19.19 -5.45
N SER A 181 -9.78 -20.47 -5.62
CA SER A 181 -10.97 -20.95 -6.35
C SER A 181 -11.15 -20.29 -7.73
N ARG A 182 -10.07 -20.17 -8.49
CA ARG A 182 -10.01 -19.55 -9.82
C ARG A 182 -10.28 -18.02 -9.86
N GLN A 183 -10.36 -17.37 -8.70
CA GLN A 183 -10.54 -15.93 -8.62
C GLN A 183 -9.34 -15.28 -7.94
N ILE A 184 -9.03 -14.05 -8.32
CA ILE A 184 -8.01 -13.27 -7.62
C ILE A 184 -8.51 -13.01 -6.20
N ALA A 185 -7.64 -13.23 -5.21
CA ALA A 185 -7.93 -12.99 -3.79
C ALA A 185 -6.69 -12.46 -3.05
N PRO A 186 -6.86 -11.64 -2.01
CA PRO A 186 -5.78 -11.29 -1.12
C PRO A 186 -5.35 -12.51 -0.31
N ILE A 187 -4.07 -12.83 -0.30
CA ILE A 187 -3.53 -13.96 0.48
C ILE A 187 -2.83 -13.51 1.76
N GLY A 188 -2.45 -12.24 1.85
CA GLY A 188 -1.68 -11.67 2.96
C GLY A 188 -2.52 -11.33 4.19
N PRO A 189 -3.56 -10.46 4.09
CA PRO A 189 -4.27 -9.92 5.25
C PRO A 189 -5.28 -10.91 5.82
N LYS A 190 -4.75 -11.97 6.43
CA LYS A 190 -5.46 -12.96 7.24
C LYS A 190 -5.36 -12.58 8.71
N ALA A 191 -6.33 -12.95 9.54
CA ALA A 191 -6.31 -12.65 10.96
C ALA A 191 -4.98 -13.06 11.62
N ARG A 192 -4.52 -14.30 11.40
CA ARG A 192 -3.23 -14.80 11.95
C ARG A 192 -2.01 -14.00 11.50
N ASN A 193 -2.03 -13.44 10.28
CA ASN A 193 -0.91 -12.65 9.74
C ASN A 193 -0.92 -11.21 10.24
N LEU A 194 -2.09 -10.70 10.66
CA LEU A 194 -2.29 -9.37 11.23
C LEU A 194 -2.31 -9.36 12.76
N ASN A 195 -2.41 -10.53 13.40
CA ASN A 195 -2.38 -10.64 14.85
C ASN A 195 -0.93 -10.51 15.37
N GLY A 196 -0.44 -9.31 15.37
CA GLY A 196 0.90 -8.93 15.82
C GLY A 196 0.99 -7.42 15.99
N ASN A 197 1.96 -6.96 16.77
CA ASN A 197 2.17 -5.55 17.02
C ASN A 197 2.79 -4.85 15.80
N PHE A 198 2.35 -3.62 15.58
CA PHE A 198 2.89 -2.72 14.56
C PHE A 198 3.13 -1.33 15.18
N ALA A 199 4.25 -0.71 14.84
CA ALA A 199 4.56 0.65 15.27
C ALA A 199 3.81 1.65 14.38
N TYR A 200 2.70 2.15 14.87
CA TYR A 200 1.97 3.27 14.28
C TYR A 200 2.58 4.60 14.75
N ALA A 201 2.18 5.70 14.13
CA ALA A 201 2.62 7.02 14.57
C ALA A 201 2.14 7.27 16.02
N GLY A 202 3.08 7.30 16.96
CA GLY A 202 2.82 7.58 18.38
C GLY A 202 2.54 6.38 19.28
N GLU A 203 2.26 5.19 18.75
CA GLU A 203 1.98 4.00 19.57
C GLU A 203 2.36 2.69 18.88
N THR A 204 2.68 1.67 19.68
CA THR A 204 2.82 0.28 19.18
C THR A 204 1.63 -0.52 19.67
N GLU A 205 0.82 -1.05 18.76
CA GLU A 205 -0.44 -1.72 19.06
C GLU A 205 -0.61 -2.97 18.20
N ASN A 206 -1.36 -3.95 18.70
CA ASN A 206 -1.78 -5.09 17.89
C ASN A 206 -2.66 -4.61 16.73
N GLN A 207 -2.36 -5.05 15.51
CA GLN A 207 -3.00 -4.55 14.29
C GLN A 207 -4.51 -4.84 14.23
N LEU A 208 -4.98 -5.99 14.74
CA LEU A 208 -6.42 -6.30 14.77
C LEU A 208 -7.16 -5.38 15.75
N VAL A 209 -6.53 -5.06 16.90
CA VAL A 209 -7.05 -4.10 17.87
C VAL A 209 -7.11 -2.71 17.27
N HIS A 210 -6.00 -2.27 16.68
CA HIS A 210 -5.89 -0.97 16.02
C HIS A 210 -6.96 -0.77 14.93
N TRP A 211 -7.10 -1.75 14.03
CA TRP A 211 -8.11 -1.68 12.97
C TRP A 211 -9.53 -1.68 13.51
N THR A 212 -9.80 -2.42 14.61
CA THR A 212 -11.11 -2.41 15.29
C THR A 212 -11.39 -1.04 15.90
N ARG A 213 -10.43 -0.46 16.60
CA ARG A 213 -10.52 0.86 17.23
C ARG A 213 -10.75 1.97 16.20
N LEU A 214 -10.08 1.91 15.06
CA LEU A 214 -10.29 2.85 13.93
C LEU A 214 -11.60 2.60 13.16
N GLY A 215 -12.36 1.56 13.50
CA GLY A 215 -13.59 1.21 12.79
C GLY A 215 -13.35 0.62 11.40
N LEU A 216 -12.13 0.15 11.09
CA LEU A 216 -11.78 -0.52 9.84
C LEU A 216 -12.12 -2.01 9.86
N LEU A 217 -12.23 -2.63 11.04
CA LEU A 217 -12.50 -4.05 11.22
C LEU A 217 -13.69 -4.26 12.16
N THR A 218 -14.53 -5.25 11.83
CA THR A 218 -15.64 -5.68 12.67
C THR A 218 -15.62 -7.20 12.87
N GLY A 219 -16.20 -7.67 14.00
CA GLY A 219 -16.31 -9.11 14.28
C GLY A 219 -15.01 -9.78 14.76
N ALA A 220 -13.94 -9.04 15.00
CA ALA A 220 -12.75 -9.58 15.62
C ALA A 220 -13.05 -9.99 17.07
N PRO A 221 -12.49 -11.13 17.58
CA PRO A 221 -12.59 -11.48 18.97
C PRO A 221 -11.93 -10.39 19.83
N LYS A 222 -12.43 -10.19 21.05
CA LYS A 222 -11.75 -9.30 21.99
C LYS A 222 -10.36 -9.86 22.28
N PRO A 223 -9.34 -9.02 22.43
CA PRO A 223 -8.05 -9.47 22.93
C PRO A 223 -8.26 -10.12 24.31
N GLY A 224 -7.72 -11.33 24.50
CA GLY A 224 -7.72 -12.01 25.81
C GLY A 224 -6.71 -11.36 26.74
#